data_4e33b8fa518102b2a7f530fe05023d7f
#
_entry.id   4e33b8fa518102b2a7f530fe05023d7f
#
_cell.length_a   1.000
_cell.length_b   1.000
_cell.length_c   1.000
_cell.angle_alpha   90.00
_cell.angle_beta   90.00
_cell.angle_gamma   90.00
#
_symmetry.space_group_name_H-M   'P 1'
#
loop_
_entity.id
_entity.type
_entity.pdbx_description
1 polymer ?
#
loop_
_entity_poly.entity_id
_entity_poly.type
_entity_poly.pdbx_seq_one_letter_code
_entity_poly.pdbx_strand_id
1 'polypeptide(L)' 'MDSTKEKVIIRCKHCGNRMFDYVAGDIHIEMKCNRCKRVVILMNYSEKIIRANAKNGEYRI' A
#
# COMPACT_ATOMS: atom_id res chain seq x y z
N MET A 1 7.28 -1.59 -21.73
CA MET A 1 7.08 -1.65 -20.96
C MET A 1 6.97 -2.60 -20.34
N ASP A 2 7.18 -2.99 -19.93
CA ASP A 2 6.92 -3.79 -19.46
C ASP A 2 6.67 -3.92 -18.37
N SER A 3 6.10 -3.80 -18.05
CA SER A 3 5.56 -3.87 -16.87
C SER A 3 5.59 -5.15 -16.30
N THR A 4 6.64 -5.52 -15.86
CA THR A 4 6.80 -6.79 -15.26
C THR A 4 6.49 -6.75 -13.77
N LYS A 5 6.24 -5.57 -13.22
CA LYS A 5 6.00 -5.47 -11.78
C LYS A 5 4.54 -5.67 -11.48
N GLU A 6 4.27 -6.54 -10.53
CA GLU A 6 2.90 -6.83 -10.15
C GLU A 6 2.38 -5.76 -9.21
N LYS A 7 1.11 -5.50 -9.35
CA LYS A 7 0.42 -4.54 -8.51
C LYS A 7 0.28 -5.09 -7.08
N VAL A 8 0.49 -4.24 -6.10
CA VAL A 8 0.25 -4.58 -4.70
C VAL A 8 -0.94 -3.78 -4.21
N ILE A 9 -1.93 -4.45 -3.68
CA ILE A 9 -3.12 -3.80 -3.17
C ILE A 9 -2.84 -3.36 -1.75
N ILE A 10 -2.92 -2.05 -1.50
CA ILE A 10 -2.66 -1.50 -0.18
C ILE A 10 -3.99 -1.41 0.56
N ARG A 11 -4.06 -2.10 1.70
CA ARG A 11 -5.29 -2.17 2.49
C ARG A 11 -5.10 -1.57 3.86
N CYS A 12 -6.19 -1.06 4.41
CA CYS A 12 -6.19 -0.56 5.77
C CYS A 12 -5.95 -1.72 6.74
N LYS A 13 -5.00 -1.56 7.62
CA LYS A 13 -4.67 -2.59 8.59
C LYS A 13 -5.82 -2.87 9.54
N HIS A 14 -6.60 -1.83 9.86
CA HIS A 14 -7.65 -1.94 10.85
C HIS A 14 -8.90 -2.63 10.32
N CYS A 15 -9.39 -2.20 9.18
CA CYS A 15 -10.65 -2.73 8.64
C CYS A 15 -10.51 -3.55 7.37
N GLY A 16 -9.31 -3.58 6.78
CA GLY A 16 -9.08 -4.36 5.58
C GLY A 16 -9.59 -3.72 4.30
N ASN A 17 -10.10 -2.48 4.39
CA ASN A 17 -10.61 -1.81 3.21
C ASN A 17 -9.49 -1.51 2.22
N ARG A 18 -9.77 -1.71 0.94
CA ARG A 18 -8.80 -1.40 -0.11
C ARG A 18 -8.62 0.11 -0.19
N MET A 19 -7.39 0.58 -0.09
CA MET A 19 -7.12 2.00 -0.10
C MET A 19 -6.61 2.46 -1.45
N PHE A 20 -5.59 1.81 -1.98
CA PHE A 20 -5.07 2.15 -3.31
C PHE A 20 -4.20 1.01 -3.80
N ASP A 21 -3.81 1.09 -5.08
CA ASP A 21 -2.94 0.10 -5.69
C ASP A 21 -1.56 0.70 -5.85
N TYR A 22 -0.56 -0.09 -5.52
CA TYR A 22 0.83 0.32 -5.62
C TYR A 22 1.52 -0.49 -6.72
N VAL A 23 2.33 0.16 -7.53
CA VAL A 23 3.06 -0.53 -8.59
C VAL A 23 4.56 -0.43 -8.35
N ALA A 24 5.10 0.77 -8.25
CA ALA A 24 6.54 0.94 -8.14
C ALA A 24 6.88 2.30 -7.54
N GLY A 25 8.11 2.44 -7.09
CA GLY A 25 8.62 3.69 -6.57
C GLY A 25 8.44 3.83 -5.07
N ASP A 26 8.87 4.98 -4.55
CA ASP A 26 8.75 5.25 -3.13
C ASP A 26 7.43 5.92 -2.83
N ILE A 27 6.88 5.64 -1.67
CA ILE A 27 5.64 6.25 -1.24
C ILE A 27 5.91 7.22 -0.10
N HIS A 28 5.27 8.38 -0.19
CA HIS A 28 5.34 9.37 0.88
C HIS A 28 4.00 10.10 0.85
N ILE A 29 2.99 9.52 1.49
CA ILE A 29 1.64 10.05 1.42
C ILE A 29 0.95 9.96 2.77
N GLU A 30 -0.12 10.72 2.89
CA GLU A 30 -0.99 10.67 4.04
C GLU A 30 -2.41 10.54 3.51
N MET A 31 -3.18 9.60 4.02
CA MET A 31 -4.54 9.43 3.55
C MET A 31 -5.42 8.89 4.66
N LYS A 32 -6.71 9.08 4.51
CA LYS A 32 -7.69 8.66 5.49
C LYS A 32 -8.51 7.52 4.93
N CYS A 33 -8.67 6.47 5.70
CA CYS A 33 -9.51 5.35 5.30
C CYS A 33 -10.97 5.79 5.33
N ASN A 34 -11.68 5.61 4.24
CA ASN A 34 -13.07 6.01 4.16
C ASN A 34 -13.98 5.16 5.04
N ARG A 35 -13.55 3.97 5.37
CA ARG A 35 -14.41 3.05 6.08
C ARG A 35 -14.29 3.19 7.59
N CYS A 36 -13.07 3.15 8.10
CA CYS A 36 -12.87 3.21 9.55
C CYS A 36 -12.42 4.59 10.02
N LYS A 37 -12.21 5.52 9.10
CA LYS A 37 -11.85 6.91 9.41
C LYS A 37 -10.47 7.08 10.02
N ARG A 38 -9.62 6.07 9.95
CA ARG A 38 -8.28 6.21 10.47
C ARG A 38 -7.39 6.92 9.47
N VAL A 39 -6.50 7.76 9.97
CA VAL A 39 -5.52 8.43 9.14
C VAL A 39 -4.28 7.52 9.06
N VAL A 40 -3.82 7.28 7.86
CA VAL A 40 -2.64 6.46 7.62
C VAL A 40 -1.57 7.33 7.00
N ILE A 41 -0.39 7.33 7.60
CA ILE A 41 0.73 8.10 7.11
C ILE A 41 1.81 7.12 6.68
N LEU A 42 2.18 7.19 5.38
CA LEU A 42 3.21 6.34 4.82
C LEU A 42 4.37 7.22 4.42
N MET A 43 5.46 7.13 5.17
CA MET A 43 6.64 7.93 4.90
C MET A 43 7.83 7.01 4.67
N ASN A 44 8.59 7.33 3.64
CA ASN A 44 9.81 6.59 3.32
C ASN A 44 9.58 5.10 3.06
N TYR A 45 8.44 4.78 2.48
CA TYR A 45 8.16 3.39 2.10
C TYR A 45 8.70 3.16 0.70
N SER A 46 9.77 2.40 0.62
CA SER A 46 10.38 2.08 -0.67
C SER A 46 9.75 0.81 -1.24
N GLU A 47 9.99 0.59 -2.51
CA GLU A 47 9.49 -0.60 -3.19
C GLU A 47 9.98 -1.87 -2.49
N LYS A 48 11.22 -1.85 -2.02
CA LYS A 48 11.81 -3.01 -1.35
C LYS A 48 11.02 -3.34 -0.08
N ILE A 49 10.67 -2.33 0.71
CA ILE A 49 9.92 -2.54 1.94
C ILE A 49 8.52 -3.08 1.64
N ILE A 50 7.86 -2.47 0.69
CA ILE A 50 6.48 -2.84 0.37
C ILE A 50 6.43 -4.27 -0.16
N ARG A 51 7.31 -4.62 -1.08
CA ARG A 51 7.28 -5.96 -1.67
C ARG A 51 7.76 -7.03 -0.71
N ALA A 52 8.66 -6.68 0.20
CA ALA A 52 9.12 -7.64 1.20
C ALA A 52 8.03 -8.00 2.19
N ASN A 53 7.09 -7.06 2.44
CA ASN A 53 6.02 -7.28 3.39
C ASN A 53 4.69 -7.65 2.75
N ALA A 54 4.61 -7.61 1.43
CA ALA A 54 3.37 -7.95 0.74
C ALA A 54 3.15 -9.46 0.79
N LYS A 55 1.90 -9.87 0.96
CA LYS A 55 1.52 -11.27 0.93
C LYS A 55 0.34 -11.42 -0.02
N ASN A 56 0.45 -12.36 -0.94
CA ASN A 56 -0.62 -12.63 -1.90
C ASN A 56 -1.03 -11.36 -2.66
N GLY A 57 -0.05 -10.49 -2.95
CA GLY A 57 -0.33 -9.27 -3.69
C GLY A 57 -0.97 -8.17 -2.87
N GLU A 58 -0.96 -8.27 -1.55
CA GLU A 58 -1.57 -7.28 -0.67
C GLU A 58 -0.64 -6.90 0.46
N TYR A 59 -0.74 -5.66 0.90
CA TYR A 59 0.03 -5.18 2.03
C TYR A 59 -0.89 -4.32 2.89
N ARG A 60 -1.01 -4.67 4.16
CA ARG A 60 -1.85 -3.94 5.09
C ARG A 60 -1.01 -2.92 5.86
N ILE A 61 -1.48 -1.73 5.87
CA ILE A 61 -0.74 -0.62 6.48
C ILE A 61 -1.47 -0.03 7.68
#